data_37b198246d6c6de0dc3da4f4bf819854
#
_entry.id   37b198246d6c6de0dc3da4f4bf819854
#
_cell.length_a   1.000
_cell.length_b   1.000
_cell.length_c   1.000
_cell.angle_alpha   90.00
_cell.angle_beta   90.00
_cell.angle_gamma   90.00
#
_symmetry.space_group_name_H-M   'P 1'
#
loop_
_entity.id
_entity.type
_entity.pdbx_description
1 polymer ?
#
loop_
_entity_poly.entity_id
_entity_poly.type
_entity_poly.pdbx_seq_one_letter_code
_entity_poly.pdbx_strand_id
1 'polypeptide(L)'
;LNTWLDAKHGHAAIVIGTRSAVFTPCQKLGLIVVDEEHDLSYKQQDGFRYHARDLATKRAALLDIPLVLGSATASLETLNNAVSKRFHWLKLGQRAGGAEMVKHELIDLKQQPVKAGISKALQEQIQTEIERGNQVLLFLNRRGFAPALMCHECGWLAQCHRCDAYYTVHKTHQQLQCHHCGSQQRIPRQCGSCGSPQLIKARSLLLFLRTSKRGMAESSGRRPERRGE
;
A
#
# COMPACT_ATOMS: atom_id res chain seq x y z
N LEU A 1 -18.08 -0.75 -23.89
CA LEU A 1 -17.94 -1.30 -25.26
C LEU A 1 -17.42 -0.21 -26.22
N ASN A 2 -18.01 0.99 -26.26
CA ASN A 2 -17.61 2.06 -27.20
C ASN A 2 -16.13 2.44 -27.03
N THR A 3 -15.66 2.69 -25.83
CA THR A 3 -14.25 3.02 -25.55
C THR A 3 -13.27 1.95 -26.05
N TRP A 4 -13.66 0.69 -25.95
CA TRP A 4 -12.85 -0.43 -26.46
C TRP A 4 -12.81 -0.46 -27.99
N LEU A 5 -13.95 -0.17 -28.64
CA LEU A 5 -14.04 -0.06 -30.10
C LEU A 5 -13.24 1.15 -30.61
N ASP A 6 -13.30 2.28 -29.92
CA ASP A 6 -12.51 3.47 -30.26
C ASP A 6 -11.01 3.17 -30.24
N ALA A 7 -10.53 2.47 -29.22
CA ALA A 7 -9.14 2.04 -29.15
C ALA A 7 -8.80 1.05 -30.30
N LYS A 8 -9.69 0.09 -30.56
CA LYS A 8 -9.52 -0.90 -31.65
C LYS A 8 -9.46 -0.25 -33.02
N HIS A 9 -10.26 0.78 -33.28
CA HIS A 9 -10.29 1.48 -34.57
C HIS A 9 -9.31 2.63 -34.68
N GLY A 10 -8.49 2.87 -33.62
CA GLY A 10 -7.47 3.91 -33.62
C GLY A 10 -8.01 5.32 -33.40
N HIS A 11 -9.27 5.47 -32.95
CA HIS A 11 -9.86 6.77 -32.61
C HIS A 11 -9.35 7.30 -31.26
N ALA A 12 -8.88 6.41 -30.38
CA ALA A 12 -8.28 6.79 -29.10
C ALA A 12 -6.75 6.79 -29.20
N ALA A 13 -6.13 7.95 -29.01
CA ALA A 13 -4.68 8.11 -28.98
C ALA A 13 -4.05 7.59 -27.68
N ILE A 14 -4.79 7.68 -26.56
CA ILE A 14 -4.35 7.26 -25.23
C ILE A 14 -5.43 6.37 -24.61
N VAL A 15 -5.02 5.25 -24.05
CA VAL A 15 -5.87 4.34 -23.29
C VAL A 15 -5.37 4.28 -21.85
N ILE A 16 -6.21 4.66 -20.90
CA ILE A 16 -5.92 4.56 -19.47
C ILE A 16 -6.87 3.52 -18.88
N GLY A 17 -6.33 2.61 -18.10
CA GLY A 17 -7.12 1.57 -17.46
C GLY A 17 -6.37 0.83 -16.36
N THR A 18 -7.06 -0.06 -15.73
CA THR A 18 -6.50 -0.96 -14.70
C THR A 18 -5.89 -2.21 -15.32
N ARG A 19 -5.66 -3.24 -14.56
CA ARG A 19 -5.06 -4.52 -14.94
C ARG A 19 -5.52 -5.08 -16.32
N SER A 20 -6.81 -5.01 -16.61
CA SER A 20 -7.37 -5.54 -17.87
C SER A 20 -7.05 -4.71 -19.11
N ALA A 21 -6.60 -3.46 -18.93
CA ALA A 21 -6.21 -2.59 -20.04
C ALA A 21 -5.08 -3.18 -20.90
N VAL A 22 -4.27 -4.07 -20.36
CA VAL A 22 -3.21 -4.78 -21.09
C VAL A 22 -3.73 -5.55 -22.32
N PHE A 23 -5.01 -5.91 -22.35
CA PHE A 23 -5.66 -6.61 -23.46
C PHE A 23 -6.34 -5.69 -24.48
N THR A 24 -6.35 -4.38 -24.24
CA THR A 24 -7.03 -3.45 -25.14
C THR A 24 -6.36 -3.47 -26.52
N PRO A 25 -7.09 -3.75 -27.62
CA PRO A 25 -6.52 -3.74 -28.96
C PRO A 25 -6.27 -2.29 -29.39
N CYS A 26 -5.04 -1.98 -29.70
CA CYS A 26 -4.65 -0.69 -30.24
C CYS A 26 -3.99 -0.93 -31.61
N GLN A 27 -4.45 -0.24 -32.65
CA GLN A 27 -3.91 -0.42 -34.01
C GLN A 27 -2.44 -0.02 -34.12
N LYS A 28 -2.07 1.09 -33.49
CA LYS A 28 -0.72 1.66 -33.56
C LYS A 28 -0.21 1.91 -32.14
N LEU A 29 -0.08 0.83 -31.37
CA LEU A 29 0.48 0.92 -30.03
C LEU A 29 1.98 1.26 -30.12
N GLY A 30 2.37 2.41 -29.60
CA GLY A 30 3.76 2.90 -29.64
C GLY A 30 4.48 2.92 -28.31
N LEU A 31 3.73 2.80 -27.19
CA LEU A 31 4.29 2.82 -25.84
C LEU A 31 3.33 2.14 -24.87
N ILE A 32 3.88 1.40 -23.93
CA ILE A 32 3.14 0.91 -22.76
C ILE A 32 3.78 1.51 -21.51
N VAL A 33 2.94 2.04 -20.60
CA VAL A 33 3.37 2.52 -19.28
C VAL A 33 2.61 1.74 -18.21
N VAL A 34 3.33 1.17 -17.26
CA VAL A 34 2.77 0.52 -16.07
C VAL A 34 3.26 1.30 -14.86
N ASP A 35 2.36 2.04 -14.24
CA ASP A 35 2.65 2.78 -13.01
C ASP A 35 2.45 1.89 -11.80
N GLU A 36 3.23 2.12 -10.72
CA GLU A 36 3.25 1.29 -9.50
C GLU A 36 3.34 -0.22 -9.82
N GLU A 37 4.28 -0.60 -10.68
CA GLU A 37 4.41 -1.97 -11.25
C GLU A 37 4.50 -3.08 -10.20
N HIS A 38 4.87 -2.72 -8.96
CA HIS A 38 4.98 -3.62 -7.82
C HIS A 38 3.62 -3.98 -7.19
N ASP A 39 2.54 -3.26 -7.55
CA ASP A 39 1.23 -3.46 -6.91
C ASP A 39 0.66 -4.85 -7.24
N LEU A 40 0.29 -5.57 -6.18
CA LEU A 40 -0.27 -6.92 -6.28
C LEU A 40 -1.62 -6.97 -7.02
N SER A 41 -2.29 -5.83 -7.21
CA SER A 41 -3.53 -5.73 -7.98
C SER A 41 -3.34 -6.06 -9.46
N TYR A 42 -2.11 -5.97 -9.98
CA TYR A 42 -1.78 -6.42 -11.34
C TYR A 42 -1.84 -7.94 -11.53
N LYS A 43 -1.88 -8.70 -10.44
CA LYS A 43 -2.02 -10.16 -10.49
C LYS A 43 -3.50 -10.56 -10.42
N GLN A 44 -4.02 -11.16 -11.50
CA GLN A 44 -5.35 -11.80 -11.51
C GLN A 44 -5.26 -13.12 -10.77
N GLN A 45 -6.08 -13.28 -9.71
CA GLN A 45 -6.08 -14.49 -8.89
C GLN A 45 -7.21 -15.46 -9.23
N ASP A 46 -8.33 -14.93 -9.72
CA ASP A 46 -9.53 -15.71 -10.08
C ASP A 46 -9.68 -15.87 -11.58
N GLY A 47 -10.22 -17.00 -12.01
CA GLY A 47 -10.46 -17.31 -13.41
C GLY A 47 -9.17 -17.45 -14.21
N PHE A 48 -9.03 -16.73 -15.31
CA PHE A 48 -7.82 -16.68 -16.11
C PHE A 48 -6.72 -15.93 -15.36
N ARG A 49 -5.77 -16.68 -14.82
CA ARG A 49 -4.69 -16.14 -13.99
C ARG A 49 -3.57 -15.56 -14.84
N TYR A 50 -3.26 -14.30 -14.66
CA TYR A 50 -2.16 -13.60 -15.32
C TYR A 50 -1.61 -12.49 -14.46
N HIS A 51 -0.43 -11.99 -14.80
CA HIS A 51 0.14 -10.77 -14.25
C HIS A 51 0.24 -9.72 -15.37
N ALA A 52 -0.46 -8.59 -15.20
CA ALA A 52 -0.55 -7.59 -16.27
C ALA A 52 0.81 -6.98 -16.65
N ARG A 53 1.72 -6.76 -15.67
CA ARG A 53 3.09 -6.32 -15.91
C ARG A 53 3.84 -7.29 -16.86
N ASP A 54 3.74 -8.59 -16.60
CA ASP A 54 4.45 -9.59 -17.38
C ASP A 54 3.86 -9.71 -18.80
N LEU A 55 2.54 -9.59 -18.91
CA LEU A 55 1.87 -9.51 -20.22
C LEU A 55 2.23 -8.22 -20.97
N ALA A 56 2.30 -7.08 -20.28
CA ALA A 56 2.74 -5.83 -20.88
C ALA A 56 4.17 -5.95 -21.42
N THR A 57 5.07 -6.56 -20.64
CA THR A 57 6.45 -6.84 -21.06
C THR A 57 6.50 -7.72 -22.31
N LYS A 58 5.74 -8.81 -22.31
CA LYS A 58 5.68 -9.70 -23.48
C LYS A 58 5.07 -9.02 -24.69
N ARG A 59 3.99 -8.25 -24.50
CA ARG A 59 3.34 -7.51 -25.57
C ARG A 59 4.25 -6.45 -26.18
N ALA A 60 4.95 -5.69 -25.36
CA ALA A 60 5.92 -4.68 -25.81
C ALA A 60 7.03 -5.32 -26.63
N ALA A 61 7.59 -6.45 -26.18
CA ALA A 61 8.62 -7.20 -26.91
C ALA A 61 8.11 -7.77 -28.25
N LEU A 62 6.86 -8.24 -28.32
CA LEU A 62 6.27 -8.76 -29.55
C LEU A 62 5.99 -7.66 -30.59
N LEU A 63 5.71 -6.44 -30.13
CA LEU A 63 5.41 -5.31 -31.01
C LEU A 63 6.63 -4.43 -31.27
N ASP A 64 7.76 -4.77 -30.67
CA ASP A 64 9.02 -4.00 -30.73
C ASP A 64 8.82 -2.52 -30.34
N ILE A 65 8.12 -2.31 -29.22
CA ILE A 65 7.82 -0.97 -28.70
C ILE A 65 8.36 -0.80 -27.27
N PRO A 66 8.68 0.42 -26.85
CA PRO A 66 9.13 0.67 -25.49
C PRO A 66 8.06 0.35 -24.44
N LEU A 67 8.53 -0.15 -23.29
CA LEU A 67 7.78 -0.34 -22.06
C LEU A 67 8.43 0.46 -20.95
N VAL A 68 7.63 1.24 -20.21
CA VAL A 68 8.08 1.94 -19.00
C VAL A 68 7.38 1.32 -17.79
N LEU A 69 8.19 0.84 -16.83
CA LEU A 69 7.73 0.36 -15.53
C LEU A 69 8.08 1.39 -14.48
N GLY A 70 7.09 2.05 -13.90
CA GLY A 70 7.25 3.07 -12.87
C GLY A 70 7.01 2.49 -11.47
N SER A 71 7.89 2.80 -10.51
CA SER A 71 7.70 2.45 -9.11
C SER A 71 8.64 3.23 -8.20
N ALA A 72 8.19 3.57 -6.99
CA ALA A 72 9.06 4.01 -5.91
C ALA A 72 9.78 2.83 -5.23
N THR A 73 9.18 1.65 -5.28
CA THR A 73 9.63 0.40 -4.64
C THR A 73 9.46 -0.76 -5.61
N ALA A 74 10.38 -0.86 -6.58
CA ALA A 74 10.30 -1.87 -7.64
C ALA A 74 10.16 -3.29 -7.08
N SER A 75 9.39 -4.13 -7.77
CA SER A 75 9.27 -5.55 -7.44
C SER A 75 10.63 -6.25 -7.60
N LEU A 76 10.83 -7.35 -6.87
CA LEU A 76 12.09 -8.09 -6.91
C LEU A 76 12.41 -8.62 -8.31
N GLU A 77 11.39 -9.02 -9.06
CA GLU A 77 11.53 -9.48 -10.45
C GLU A 77 12.00 -8.37 -11.37
N THR A 78 11.39 -7.19 -11.28
CA THR A 78 11.78 -6.02 -12.08
C THR A 78 13.18 -5.55 -11.69
N LEU A 79 13.48 -5.50 -10.39
CA LEU A 79 14.81 -5.14 -9.90
C LEU A 79 15.88 -6.12 -10.38
N ASN A 80 15.62 -7.43 -10.32
CA ASN A 80 16.55 -8.45 -10.84
C ASN A 80 16.79 -8.30 -12.34
N ASN A 81 15.76 -7.99 -13.12
CA ASN A 81 15.91 -7.73 -14.56
C ASN A 81 16.74 -6.46 -14.83
N ALA A 82 16.59 -5.43 -13.99
CA ALA A 82 17.42 -4.21 -14.11
C ALA A 82 18.88 -4.48 -13.73
N VAL A 83 19.14 -5.18 -12.62
CA VAL A 83 20.51 -5.54 -12.18
C VAL A 83 21.18 -6.46 -13.19
N SER A 84 20.48 -7.41 -13.78
CA SER A 84 20.98 -8.30 -14.83
C SER A 84 21.07 -7.65 -16.22
N LYS A 85 20.83 -6.34 -16.31
CA LYS A 85 20.91 -5.54 -17.56
C LYS A 85 19.91 -5.96 -18.65
N ARG A 86 18.85 -6.69 -18.30
CA ARG A 86 17.75 -6.99 -19.21
C ARG A 86 16.83 -5.81 -19.39
N PHE A 87 16.72 -4.95 -18.34
CA PHE A 87 15.99 -3.68 -18.35
C PHE A 87 16.97 -2.52 -18.12
N HIS A 88 16.70 -1.37 -18.72
CA HIS A 88 17.39 -0.13 -18.39
C HIS A 88 16.85 0.43 -17.08
N TRP A 89 17.73 0.77 -16.16
CA TRP A 89 17.35 1.39 -14.89
C TRP A 89 17.48 2.90 -14.97
N LEU A 90 16.33 3.57 -14.95
CA LEU A 90 16.23 5.02 -14.88
C LEU A 90 15.89 5.44 -13.45
N LYS A 91 16.69 6.30 -12.85
CA LYS A 91 16.49 6.76 -11.46
C LYS A 91 16.09 8.24 -11.46
N LEU A 92 14.91 8.54 -10.95
CA LEU A 92 14.48 9.90 -10.66
C LEU A 92 15.00 10.32 -9.28
N GLY A 93 16.14 11.04 -9.25
CA GLY A 93 16.82 11.41 -7.99
C GLY A 93 16.28 12.68 -7.34
N GLN A 94 15.48 13.47 -8.04
CA GLN A 94 14.94 14.74 -7.54
C GLN A 94 13.42 14.66 -7.41
N ARG A 95 12.88 15.20 -6.33
CA ARG A 95 11.43 15.32 -6.16
C ARG A 95 10.92 16.51 -6.95
N ALA A 96 9.79 16.34 -7.62
CA ALA A 96 9.08 17.45 -8.24
C ALA A 96 8.72 18.51 -7.18
N GLY A 97 8.95 19.78 -7.50
CA GLY A 97 8.60 20.90 -6.63
C GLY A 97 9.51 21.13 -5.43
N GLY A 98 10.71 20.51 -5.35
CA GLY A 98 11.67 20.73 -4.26
C GLY A 98 11.18 20.32 -2.88
N ALA A 99 10.22 19.40 -2.79
CA ALA A 99 9.65 18.97 -1.52
C ALA A 99 10.70 18.29 -0.63
N GLU A 100 10.80 18.74 0.61
CA GLU A 100 11.67 18.13 1.62
C GLU A 100 11.23 16.68 1.94
N MET A 101 12.21 15.88 2.39
CA MET A 101 11.94 14.52 2.88
C MET A 101 11.09 14.59 4.14
N VAL A 102 10.06 13.75 4.19
CA VAL A 102 9.27 13.59 5.41
C VAL A 102 10.15 12.98 6.50
N LYS A 103 10.13 13.56 7.69
CA LYS A 103 10.79 12.95 8.86
C LYS A 103 9.99 11.72 9.29
N HIS A 104 10.68 10.59 9.41
CA HIS A 104 10.11 9.36 9.94
C HIS A 104 10.61 9.16 11.36
N GLU A 105 9.69 8.91 12.27
CA GLU A 105 9.98 8.59 13.67
C GLU A 105 9.36 7.24 14.01
N LEU A 106 10.15 6.37 14.63
CA LEU A 106 9.70 5.07 15.10
C LEU A 106 9.50 5.14 16.61
N ILE A 107 8.28 4.84 17.06
CA ILE A 107 7.96 4.78 18.48
C ILE A 107 7.90 3.31 18.89
N ASP A 108 8.81 2.88 19.78
CA ASP A 108 8.76 1.55 20.36
C ASP A 108 7.61 1.49 21.37
N LEU A 109 6.68 0.56 21.16
CA LEU A 109 5.50 0.38 22.01
C LEU A 109 5.72 -0.61 23.16
N LYS A 110 6.92 -1.20 23.28
CA LYS A 110 7.24 -2.09 24.39
C LYS A 110 7.19 -1.34 25.71
N GLN A 111 6.58 -1.94 26.72
CA GLN A 111 6.49 -1.40 28.08
C GLN A 111 5.83 -0.01 28.18
N GLN A 112 5.18 0.46 27.13
CA GLN A 112 4.46 1.74 27.13
C GLN A 112 2.95 1.52 27.24
N PRO A 113 2.25 2.35 28.02
CA PRO A 113 0.79 2.29 28.06
C PRO A 113 0.22 2.68 26.69
N VAL A 114 -0.57 1.78 26.12
CA VAL A 114 -1.17 1.97 24.79
C VAL A 114 -2.69 1.97 24.92
N LYS A 115 -3.35 3.05 24.53
CA LYS A 115 -4.80 3.16 24.49
C LYS A 115 -5.28 3.07 23.05
N ALA A 116 -6.09 2.06 22.72
CA ALA A 116 -6.59 1.81 21.36
C ALA A 116 -5.51 1.69 20.27
N GLY A 117 -4.29 1.27 20.63
CA GLY A 117 -3.16 1.16 19.71
C GLY A 117 -2.29 2.42 19.60
N ILE A 118 -2.61 3.48 20.36
CA ILE A 118 -1.91 4.76 20.34
C ILE A 118 -1.13 4.92 21.66
N SER A 119 0.19 5.15 21.59
CA SER A 119 1.02 5.43 22.77
C SER A 119 0.75 6.84 23.30
N LYS A 120 1.12 7.09 24.56
CA LYS A 120 1.01 8.41 25.17
C LYS A 120 1.82 9.47 24.40
N ALA A 121 3.07 9.15 24.04
CA ALA A 121 3.93 10.04 23.26
C ALA A 121 3.28 10.43 21.92
N LEU A 122 2.63 9.47 21.25
CA LEU A 122 1.94 9.74 20.01
C LEU A 122 0.69 10.61 20.20
N GLN A 123 -0.05 10.42 21.30
CA GLN A 123 -1.20 11.27 21.62
C GLN A 123 -0.77 12.73 21.86
N GLU A 124 0.35 12.94 22.56
CA GLU A 124 0.92 14.26 22.82
C GLU A 124 1.36 14.94 21.52
N GLN A 125 2.00 14.22 20.60
CA GLN A 125 2.37 14.75 19.28
C GLN A 125 1.13 15.12 18.44
N ILE A 126 0.12 14.26 18.42
CA ILE A 126 -1.15 14.53 17.74
C ILE A 126 -1.78 15.82 18.29
N GLN A 127 -1.85 15.94 19.61
CA GLN A 127 -2.42 17.10 20.27
C GLN A 127 -1.66 18.38 19.90
N THR A 128 -0.33 18.34 19.96
CA THR A 128 0.53 19.47 19.59
C THR A 128 0.29 19.91 18.14
N GLU A 129 0.16 18.98 17.20
CA GLU A 129 -0.08 19.34 15.79
C GLU A 129 -1.48 19.92 15.57
N ILE A 130 -2.49 19.43 16.27
CA ILE A 130 -3.84 19.99 16.24
C ILE A 130 -3.86 21.41 16.80
N GLU A 131 -3.19 21.65 17.92
CA GLU A 131 -3.08 22.98 18.54
C GLU A 131 -2.33 23.99 17.65
N ARG A 132 -1.42 23.51 16.81
CA ARG A 132 -0.75 24.32 15.77
C ARG A 132 -1.63 24.60 14.55
N GLY A 133 -2.86 24.11 14.53
CA GLY A 133 -3.77 24.22 13.40
C GLY A 133 -3.44 23.26 12.23
N ASN A 134 -2.57 22.30 12.44
CA ASN A 134 -2.23 21.29 11.43
C ASN A 134 -3.26 20.17 11.38
N GLN A 135 -3.32 19.48 10.24
CA GLN A 135 -4.14 18.28 10.07
C GLN A 135 -3.32 17.03 10.41
N VAL A 136 -3.96 16.09 11.10
CA VAL A 136 -3.37 14.81 11.46
C VAL A 136 -4.12 13.68 10.74
N LEU A 137 -3.40 12.84 9.98
CA LEU A 137 -3.93 11.66 9.35
C LEU A 137 -3.48 10.42 10.12
N LEU A 138 -4.44 9.69 10.70
CA LEU A 138 -4.21 8.39 11.34
C LEU A 138 -4.49 7.27 10.33
N PHE A 139 -3.45 6.58 9.90
CA PHE A 139 -3.59 5.46 8.99
C PHE A 139 -3.48 4.13 9.75
N LEU A 140 -4.60 3.44 9.88
CA LEU A 140 -4.64 2.07 10.39
C LEU A 140 -4.42 1.12 9.22
N ASN A 141 -3.18 0.67 9.03
CA ASN A 141 -2.86 -0.31 7.98
C ASN A 141 -3.46 -1.67 8.32
N ARG A 142 -4.79 -1.80 8.13
CA ARG A 142 -5.46 -3.05 8.39
C ARG A 142 -6.77 -3.23 7.64
N ARG A 143 -6.80 -4.27 6.84
CA ARG A 143 -8.06 -4.89 6.40
C ARG A 143 -8.50 -5.89 7.49
N GLY A 144 -9.64 -5.63 8.14
CA GLY A 144 -10.28 -6.56 9.06
C GLY A 144 -9.98 -6.37 10.56
N PHE A 145 -10.89 -6.90 11.37
CA PHE A 145 -11.04 -6.68 12.81
C PHE A 145 -10.12 -7.55 13.69
N ALA A 146 -9.07 -8.13 13.15
CA ALA A 146 -8.31 -9.14 13.84
C ALA A 146 -6.98 -8.64 14.45
N PRO A 147 -6.88 -8.34 15.75
CA PRO A 147 -5.64 -7.99 16.41
C PRO A 147 -4.70 -9.20 16.49
N ALA A 148 -3.42 -9.02 16.15
CA ALA A 148 -2.42 -10.00 16.50
C ALA A 148 -2.26 -10.06 18.02
N LEU A 149 -1.97 -11.24 18.57
CA LEU A 149 -1.63 -11.39 19.98
C LEU A 149 -0.16 -11.03 20.15
N MET A 150 0.15 -10.08 21.02
CA MET A 150 1.51 -9.62 21.30
C MET A 150 1.79 -9.63 22.80
N CYS A 151 3.00 -9.94 23.18
CA CYS A 151 3.46 -9.71 24.53
C CYS A 151 3.85 -8.27 24.74
N HIS A 152 3.31 -7.64 25.77
CA HIS A 152 3.60 -6.23 26.08
C HIS A 152 5.04 -6.00 26.56
N GLU A 153 5.63 -7.00 27.21
CA GLU A 153 6.98 -6.87 27.78
C GLU A 153 8.09 -7.13 26.76
N CYS A 154 8.04 -8.24 26.05
CA CYS A 154 9.12 -8.60 25.12
C CYS A 154 8.82 -8.33 23.65
N GLY A 155 7.59 -7.95 23.31
CA GLY A 155 7.18 -7.70 21.91
C GLY A 155 6.94 -8.97 21.09
N TRP A 156 6.98 -10.18 21.71
CA TRP A 156 6.67 -11.42 21.02
C TRP A 156 5.29 -11.36 20.36
N LEU A 157 5.20 -11.82 19.11
CA LEU A 157 3.96 -11.95 18.36
C LEU A 157 3.60 -13.41 18.18
N ALA A 158 2.31 -13.76 18.34
CA ALA A 158 1.83 -15.13 18.15
C ALA A 158 1.90 -15.52 16.67
N GLN A 159 2.99 -16.18 16.31
CA GLN A 159 3.25 -16.71 14.97
C GLN A 159 2.53 -18.04 14.74
N CYS A 160 2.06 -18.27 13.52
CA CYS A 160 1.42 -19.54 13.17
C CYS A 160 2.44 -20.67 13.18
N HIS A 161 2.08 -21.81 13.78
CA HIS A 161 2.96 -22.99 13.82
C HIS A 161 2.99 -23.78 12.50
N ARG A 162 2.12 -23.43 11.52
CA ARG A 162 1.99 -24.15 10.23
C ARG A 162 2.47 -23.32 9.04
N CYS A 163 2.62 -22.00 9.20
CA CYS A 163 3.10 -21.10 8.14
C CYS A 163 3.68 -19.83 8.74
N ASP A 164 4.30 -18.97 7.92
CA ASP A 164 4.99 -17.75 8.37
C ASP A 164 4.06 -16.57 8.73
N ALA A 165 2.73 -16.77 8.68
CA ALA A 165 1.77 -15.73 9.03
C ALA A 165 1.60 -15.62 10.55
N TYR A 166 1.07 -14.49 11.01
CA TYR A 166 0.69 -14.30 12.41
C TYR A 166 -0.74 -14.72 12.67
N TYR A 167 -0.98 -15.24 13.86
CA TYR A 167 -2.31 -15.55 14.33
C TYR A 167 -3.12 -14.28 14.58
N THR A 168 -4.40 -14.38 14.30
CA THR A 168 -5.43 -13.38 14.53
C THR A 168 -6.30 -13.79 15.70
N VAL A 169 -6.58 -12.86 16.61
CA VAL A 169 -7.48 -13.09 17.76
C VAL A 169 -8.94 -12.95 17.35
N HIS A 170 -9.70 -14.03 17.43
CA HIS A 170 -11.15 -14.02 17.26
C HIS A 170 -11.84 -13.91 18.62
N LYS A 171 -12.48 -12.74 18.89
CA LYS A 171 -13.13 -12.48 20.17
C LYS A 171 -14.33 -13.39 20.45
N THR A 172 -15.11 -13.69 19.41
CA THR A 172 -16.33 -14.50 19.52
C THR A 172 -16.06 -15.93 19.96
N HIS A 173 -14.94 -16.49 19.51
CA HIS A 173 -14.55 -17.89 19.81
C HIS A 173 -13.40 -17.99 20.79
N GLN A 174 -12.89 -16.89 21.32
CA GLN A 174 -11.72 -16.83 22.22
C GLN A 174 -10.53 -17.68 21.75
N GLN A 175 -10.29 -17.68 20.45
CA GLN A 175 -9.23 -18.48 19.83
C GLN A 175 -8.37 -17.63 18.86
N LEU A 176 -7.20 -18.15 18.59
CA LEU A 176 -6.31 -17.66 17.55
C LEU A 176 -6.58 -18.42 16.25
N GLN A 177 -6.72 -17.71 15.15
CA GLN A 177 -6.88 -18.30 13.82
C GLN A 177 -5.89 -17.69 12.83
N CYS A 178 -5.23 -18.52 12.08
CA CYS A 178 -4.40 -18.10 10.95
C CYS A 178 -5.28 -17.95 9.71
N HIS A 179 -5.37 -16.75 9.15
CA HIS A 179 -6.14 -16.51 7.92
C HIS A 179 -5.44 -16.98 6.65
N HIS A 180 -4.16 -17.36 6.73
CA HIS A 180 -3.42 -17.87 5.59
C HIS A 180 -3.62 -19.39 5.41
N CYS A 181 -3.45 -20.17 6.46
CA CYS A 181 -3.51 -21.65 6.39
C CYS A 181 -4.72 -22.26 7.13
N GLY A 182 -5.59 -21.46 7.76
CA GLY A 182 -6.75 -21.92 8.50
C GLY A 182 -6.44 -22.53 9.87
N SER A 183 -5.19 -22.64 10.27
CA SER A 183 -4.80 -23.21 11.58
C SER A 183 -5.44 -22.45 12.73
N GLN A 184 -5.92 -23.17 13.74
CA GLN A 184 -6.54 -22.62 14.95
C GLN A 184 -5.83 -23.13 16.19
N GLN A 185 -5.75 -22.26 17.22
CA GLN A 185 -5.28 -22.64 18.55
C GLN A 185 -5.95 -21.79 19.63
N ARG A 186 -5.91 -22.28 20.88
CA ARG A 186 -6.39 -21.49 22.02
C ARG A 186 -5.46 -20.31 22.28
N ILE A 187 -6.02 -19.23 22.82
CA ILE A 187 -5.21 -18.09 23.26
C ILE A 187 -4.33 -18.58 24.44
N PRO A 188 -2.99 -18.48 24.36
CA PRO A 188 -2.11 -18.86 25.44
C PRO A 188 -2.32 -17.96 26.66
N ARG A 189 -2.12 -18.49 27.86
CA ARG A 189 -2.22 -17.72 29.10
C ARG A 189 -0.96 -16.87 29.36
N GLN A 190 0.15 -17.28 28.81
CA GLN A 190 1.46 -16.68 29.00
C GLN A 190 2.19 -16.52 27.64
N CYS A 191 3.13 -15.60 27.59
CA CYS A 191 3.98 -15.39 26.43
C CYS A 191 4.83 -16.63 26.14
N GLY A 192 4.85 -17.07 24.88
CA GLY A 192 5.67 -18.21 24.46
C GLY A 192 7.18 -17.94 24.49
N SER A 193 7.60 -16.68 24.63
CA SER A 193 9.02 -16.29 24.65
C SER A 193 9.52 -15.96 26.05
N CYS A 194 8.84 -15.12 26.83
CA CYS A 194 9.31 -14.66 28.14
C CYS A 194 8.47 -15.14 29.32
N GLY A 195 7.41 -15.91 29.09
CA GLY A 195 6.53 -16.41 30.15
C GLY A 195 5.59 -15.38 30.78
N SER A 196 5.65 -14.10 30.39
CA SER A 196 4.82 -13.04 30.94
C SER A 196 3.32 -13.28 30.66
N PRO A 197 2.40 -13.03 31.61
CA PRO A 197 0.98 -13.06 31.40
C PRO A 197 0.45 -11.81 30.67
N GLN A 198 1.29 -10.80 30.42
CA GLN A 198 0.93 -9.52 29.82
C GLN A 198 0.76 -9.64 28.30
N LEU A 199 -0.26 -10.38 27.89
CA LEU A 199 -0.61 -10.57 26.48
C LEU A 199 -1.67 -9.53 26.08
N ILE A 200 -1.34 -8.71 25.09
CA ILE A 200 -2.23 -7.68 24.56
C ILE A 200 -2.60 -7.97 23.11
N LYS A 201 -3.77 -7.46 22.73
CA LYS A 201 -4.23 -7.50 21.34
C LYS A 201 -3.61 -6.31 20.61
N ALA A 202 -2.51 -6.52 19.93
CA ALA A 202 -1.83 -5.46 19.18
C ALA A 202 -2.60 -5.11 17.92
N ARG A 203 -2.82 -3.81 17.72
CA ARG A 203 -3.27 -3.24 16.45
C ARG A 203 -2.05 -2.58 15.82
N SER A 204 -1.70 -2.97 14.61
CA SER A 204 -0.67 -2.26 13.85
C SER A 204 -1.23 -0.90 13.44
N LEU A 205 -0.64 0.16 13.96
CA LEU A 205 -0.94 1.55 13.60
C LEU A 205 0.28 2.11 12.89
N LEU A 206 0.15 2.39 11.59
CA LEU A 206 1.08 3.24 10.86
C LEU A 206 0.53 4.66 10.87
N LEU A 207 1.27 5.58 11.46
CA LEU A 207 0.91 6.99 11.50
C LEU A 207 1.76 7.76 10.49
N PHE A 208 1.12 8.46 9.59
CA PHE A 208 1.75 9.49 8.76
C PHE A 208 1.31 10.85 9.25
N LEU A 209 2.23 11.59 9.86
CA LEU A 209 2.05 13.01 10.15
C LEU A 209 2.45 13.80 8.89
N ARG A 210 1.50 14.44 8.23
CA ARG A 210 1.79 15.38 7.17
C ARG A 210 1.59 16.80 7.72
N THR A 211 2.67 17.48 8.01
CA THR A 211 2.64 18.92 8.24
C THR A 211 2.51 19.62 6.89
N SER A 212 1.34 20.16 6.61
CA SER A 212 1.13 20.99 5.43
C SER A 212 1.35 22.46 5.81
N LYS A 213 2.53 23.01 5.55
CA LYS A 213 2.65 24.45 5.41
C LYS A 213 1.96 24.84 4.10
N ARG A 214 0.67 25.05 4.13
CA ARG A 214 0.01 25.80 3.06
C ARG A 214 0.33 27.27 3.28
N GLY A 215 1.22 27.82 2.46
CA GLY A 215 1.16 29.22 2.13
C GLY A 215 -0.22 29.47 1.53
N MET A 216 -0.99 30.36 2.15
CA MET A 216 -2.25 30.87 1.61
C MET A 216 -1.91 31.60 0.31
N ALA A 217 -2.12 30.95 -0.82
CA ALA A 217 -2.35 31.63 -2.10
C ALA A 217 -3.88 31.68 -2.25
N GLU A 218 -4.45 32.84 -1.94
CA GLU A 218 -5.81 33.17 -2.31
C GLU A 218 -5.92 33.12 -3.84
N SER A 219 -6.55 32.08 -4.36
CA SER A 219 -7.06 32.12 -5.73
C SER A 219 -8.55 32.38 -5.65
N SER A 220 -8.91 33.67 -5.82
CA SER A 220 -10.23 34.13 -6.15
C SER A 220 -10.61 33.58 -7.54
N GLY A 221 -11.14 32.37 -7.59
CA GLY A 221 -11.72 31.78 -8.80
C GLY A 221 -13.22 31.99 -8.81
N ARG A 222 -13.69 33.05 -9.55
CA ARG A 222 -15.09 33.22 -9.89
C ARG A 222 -15.64 31.99 -10.58
N ARG A 223 -16.74 31.45 -10.06
CA ARG A 223 -17.57 30.47 -10.79
C ARG A 223 -18.16 31.13 -12.03
N PRO A 224 -18.14 30.53 -13.23
CA PRO A 224 -18.96 30.98 -14.31
C PRO A 224 -20.43 30.63 -14.04
N GLU A 225 -21.28 31.62 -14.07
CA GLU A 225 -22.74 31.49 -14.07
C GLU A 225 -23.17 30.67 -15.30
N ARG A 226 -23.97 29.65 -15.07
CA ARG A 226 -24.73 28.97 -16.14
C ARG A 226 -25.84 29.94 -16.58
N ARG A 227 -25.70 30.49 -17.77
CA ARG A 227 -26.85 31.05 -18.48
C ARG A 227 -27.63 29.89 -19.08
N GLY A 228 -28.91 29.81 -18.73
CA GLY A 228 -29.87 28.99 -19.43
C GLY A 228 -30.27 29.64 -20.77
N GLU A 229 -30.37 28.80 -21.74
CA GLU A 229 -31.36 28.75 -22.80
C GLU A 229 -31.29 27.39 -23.48
#